data_33521550c68b3a541c62b767b8953595
#
_entry.id   33521550c68b3a541c62b767b8953595
#
_cell.length_a   1.000
_cell.length_b   1.000
_cell.length_c   1.000
_cell.angle_alpha   90.00
_cell.angle_beta   90.00
_cell.angle_gamma   90.00
#
_symmetry.space_group_name_H-M   'P 1'
#
loop_
_entity.id
_entity.type
_entity.pdbx_description
1 polymer ?
#
loop_
_entity_poly.entity_id
_entity_poly.type
_entity_poly.pdbx_seq_one_letter_code
_entity_poly.pdbx_strand_id
1 'polypeptide(L)'
;KKPLPQKKTIEQKKIEENDDLGTLKGIEGGISKGIINQYVTQVYKLIDAKKRYPRQSLMRKEEGVVLLEIIIRNDGQLKSVKSIKAKFQRLVDSSFDAVEAAAPFPAFPKEISKEKMVIQVPVIYKIR
;
A
#
# COMPACT_ATOMS: atom_id res chain seq x y z
N LYS A 1 -14.65 -9.12 6.96
CA LYS A 1 -14.52 -9.02 6.72
C LYS A 1 -14.44 -8.82 5.95
N LYS A 2 -14.38 -8.95 5.68
CA LYS A 2 -14.29 -8.85 5.15
C LYS A 2 -14.09 -8.74 4.24
N PRO A 3 -13.80 -8.89 3.99
CA PRO A 3 -13.64 -8.76 3.17
C PRO A 3 -13.81 -8.58 2.30
N LEU A 4 -13.96 -8.59 2.15
CA LEU A 4 -14.15 -8.47 1.55
C LEU A 4 -14.52 -7.90 0.99
N PRO A 5 -14.54 -7.69 1.19
CA PRO A 5 -14.90 -7.17 0.59
C PRO A 5 -14.78 -6.63 -0.12
N GLN A 6 -14.57 -6.40 -0.17
CA GLN A 6 -14.32 -5.93 -0.81
C GLN A 6 -14.28 -5.90 -1.90
N LYS A 7 -14.48 -6.01 -2.51
CA LYS A 7 -14.39 -5.96 -3.50
C LYS A 7 -14.84 -5.11 -4.17
N LYS A 8 -15.36 -4.55 -4.20
CA LYS A 8 -15.78 -3.74 -4.76
C LYS A 8 -15.11 -2.81 -5.05
N THR A 9 -14.85 -2.49 -4.78
CA THR A 9 -14.11 -1.60 -4.86
C THR A 9 -13.38 -1.62 -5.90
N ILE A 10 -13.32 -2.39 -6.44
CA ILE A 10 -12.53 -2.51 -7.31
C ILE A 10 -12.69 -1.76 -8.37
N GLU A 11 -13.62 -1.66 -8.79
CA GLU A 11 -13.70 -1.01 -9.82
C GLU A 11 -13.30 0.18 -9.69
N GLN A 12 -13.38 0.63 -8.81
CA GLN A 12 -13.00 1.78 -8.69
C GLN A 12 -11.76 1.89 -8.75
N LYS A 13 -11.27 1.16 -8.80
CA LYS A 13 -10.21 1.32 -8.82
C LYS A 13 -9.56 1.63 -9.77
N LYS A 14 -9.68 1.25 -10.45
CA LYS A 14 -8.86 1.38 -11.32
C LYS A 14 -8.78 2.61 -11.73
N ILE A 15 -9.61 3.14 -11.85
CA ILE A 15 -9.56 4.29 -12.28
C ILE A 15 -9.24 5.13 -11.36
N GLU A 16 -9.70 4.97 -10.35
CA GLU A 16 -9.43 5.77 -9.47
C GLU A 16 -8.15 5.86 -9.14
N GLU A 17 -7.48 4.89 -9.13
CA GLU A 17 -6.20 5.00 -8.75
C GLU A 17 -5.53 5.76 -9.73
N ASN A 18 -5.82 5.62 -10.90
CA ASN A 18 -5.16 6.35 -11.89
C ASN A 18 -5.54 7.76 -11.79
N ASP A 19 -6.74 8.02 -11.40
CA ASP A 19 -7.15 9.35 -11.30
C ASP A 19 -6.40 10.07 -10.24
N ASP A 20 -6.10 9.41 -9.18
CA ASP A 20 -5.31 10.01 -8.19
C ASP A 20 -4.04 10.43 -8.72
N LEU A 21 -3.36 9.60 -9.44
CA LEU A 21 -2.11 9.96 -9.98
C LEU A 21 -2.26 11.07 -10.97
N GLY A 22 -3.29 11.02 -11.73
CA GLY A 22 -3.50 12.06 -12.69
C GLY A 22 -3.68 13.40 -12.04
N THR A 23 -4.40 13.40 -10.96
CA THR A 23 -4.62 14.61 -10.25
C THR A 23 -3.34 15.18 -9.72
N LEU A 24 -2.53 14.33 -9.16
CA LEU A 24 -1.29 14.81 -8.63
C LEU A 24 -0.43 15.39 -9.73
N LYS A 25 -0.42 14.74 -10.85
CA LYS A 25 0.33 15.21 -11.92
C LYS A 25 -0.15 16.56 -12.36
N GLY A 26 -1.42 16.73 -12.44
CA GLY A 26 -1.96 17.96 -12.89
C GLY A 26 -1.66 19.10 -11.95
N ILE A 27 -1.55 18.79 -10.71
CA ILE A 27 -1.28 19.82 -9.79
C ILE A 27 0.08 20.36 -9.84
N GLU A 28 1.01 19.54 -9.76
CA GLU A 28 2.30 20.02 -9.61
C GLU A 28 3.25 19.70 -10.67
N GLY A 29 2.87 19.06 -11.63
CA GLY A 29 3.75 18.72 -12.69
C GLY A 29 4.75 17.71 -12.27
N GLY A 30 5.86 17.73 -12.86
CA GLY A 30 6.85 16.69 -12.69
C GLY A 30 7.54 16.66 -11.37
N ILE A 31 7.71 17.81 -10.77
CA ILE A 31 8.43 17.87 -9.52
C ILE A 31 7.70 17.12 -8.44
N SER A 32 6.44 17.41 -8.26
CA SER A 32 5.68 16.74 -7.26
C SER A 32 5.57 15.27 -7.53
N LYS A 33 5.44 14.90 -8.79
CA LYS A 33 5.33 13.53 -9.14
C LYS A 33 6.59 12.77 -8.75
N GLY A 34 7.74 13.35 -9.00
CA GLY A 34 8.99 12.69 -8.62
C GLY A 34 9.11 12.51 -7.13
N ILE A 35 8.75 13.53 -6.39
CA ILE A 35 8.85 13.47 -4.94
C ILE A 35 7.86 12.49 -4.38
N ILE A 36 6.65 12.46 -4.94
CA ILE A 36 5.65 11.51 -4.49
C ILE A 36 6.11 10.10 -4.77
N ASN A 37 6.68 9.86 -5.94
CA ASN A 37 7.16 8.53 -6.27
C ASN A 37 8.27 8.09 -5.33
N GLN A 38 9.14 9.01 -4.94
CA GLN A 38 10.19 8.69 -4.00
C GLN A 38 9.60 8.31 -2.65
N TYR A 39 8.59 9.05 -2.22
CA TYR A 39 7.96 8.76 -0.94
C TYR A 39 7.27 7.39 -0.98
N VAL A 40 6.54 7.12 -2.04
CA VAL A 40 5.82 5.86 -2.18
C VAL A 40 6.82 4.69 -2.21
N THR A 41 7.94 4.87 -2.90
CA THR A 41 8.96 3.83 -2.95
C THR A 41 9.52 3.57 -1.56
N GLN A 42 9.72 4.63 -0.80
CA GLN A 42 10.25 4.49 0.54
C GLN A 42 9.27 3.73 1.43
N VAL A 43 7.98 4.06 1.32
CA VAL A 43 6.96 3.37 2.08
C VAL A 43 6.95 1.89 1.71
N TYR A 44 7.01 1.60 0.43
CA TYR A 44 7.01 0.23 -0.03
C TYR A 44 8.21 -0.54 0.55
N LYS A 45 9.37 0.06 0.54
CA LYS A 45 10.56 -0.61 1.06
C LYS A 45 10.46 -0.89 2.54
N LEU A 46 9.86 0.04 3.28
CA LEU A 46 9.71 -0.16 4.70
C LEU A 46 8.75 -1.30 5.01
N ILE A 47 7.68 -1.40 4.26
CA ILE A 47 6.72 -2.46 4.45
C ILE A 47 7.35 -3.80 4.05
N ASP A 48 8.04 -3.81 2.92
CA ASP A 48 8.65 -5.03 2.45
C ASP A 48 9.68 -5.55 3.46
N ALA A 49 10.37 -4.65 4.13
CA ALA A 49 11.36 -5.05 5.11
C ALA A 49 10.73 -5.70 6.34
N LYS A 50 9.46 -5.43 6.58
CA LYS A 50 8.77 -6.02 7.73
C LYS A 50 7.91 -7.21 7.35
N LYS A 51 7.86 -7.54 6.09
CA LYS A 51 7.05 -8.64 5.63
C LYS A 51 7.55 -9.96 6.17
N ARG A 52 6.64 -10.82 6.57
CA ARG A 52 6.99 -12.15 7.02
C ARG A 52 6.14 -13.15 6.29
N TYR A 53 6.76 -14.19 5.77
CA TYR A 53 6.02 -15.21 5.04
C TYR A 53 5.43 -16.17 6.09
N PRO A 54 4.12 -16.31 6.18
CA PRO A 54 3.54 -17.21 7.16
C PRO A 54 4.00 -18.64 6.92
N ARG A 55 4.33 -19.33 8.01
CA ARG A 55 4.82 -20.68 7.89
C ARG A 55 3.85 -21.60 7.17
N GLN A 56 2.57 -21.51 7.49
CA GLN A 56 1.60 -22.34 6.83
C GLN A 56 1.48 -22.02 5.36
N SER A 57 1.67 -20.76 4.99
CA SER A 57 1.64 -20.41 3.58
C SER A 57 2.82 -21.02 2.84
N LEU A 58 3.96 -21.07 3.49
CA LEU A 58 5.12 -21.72 2.89
C LEU A 58 4.84 -23.20 2.69
N MET A 59 4.26 -23.84 3.69
CA MET A 59 3.99 -25.26 3.61
C MET A 59 2.97 -25.58 2.54
N ARG A 60 2.01 -24.70 2.35
CA ARG A 60 0.97 -24.90 1.36
C ARG A 60 1.33 -24.30 0.01
N LYS A 61 2.50 -23.72 -0.09
CA LYS A 61 2.97 -23.11 -1.32
C LYS A 61 2.04 -22.01 -1.82
N GLU A 62 1.56 -21.21 -0.89
CA GLU A 62 0.70 -20.07 -1.22
C GLU A 62 1.58 -18.91 -1.64
N GLU A 63 1.43 -18.47 -2.86
CA GLU A 63 2.18 -17.35 -3.39
C GLU A 63 1.22 -16.36 -3.99
N GLY A 64 1.66 -15.15 -4.15
CA GLY A 64 0.85 -14.17 -4.82
C GLY A 64 1.17 -12.76 -4.37
N VAL A 65 0.39 -11.84 -4.85
CA VAL A 65 0.56 -10.44 -4.52
C VAL A 65 -0.67 -9.98 -3.76
N VAL A 66 -0.45 -9.32 -2.63
CA VAL A 66 -1.54 -8.74 -1.89
C VAL A 66 -1.51 -7.25 -2.20
N LEU A 67 -2.53 -6.74 -2.84
CA LEU A 67 -2.60 -5.33 -3.16
C LEU A 67 -3.33 -4.63 -2.04
N LEU A 68 -2.64 -3.74 -1.35
CA LEU A 68 -3.21 -3.01 -0.24
C LEU A 68 -3.42 -1.56 -0.61
N GLU A 69 -4.39 -0.95 0.03
CA GLU A 69 -4.56 0.48 -0.07
C GLU A 69 -4.33 1.01 1.33
N ILE A 70 -3.38 1.91 1.48
CA ILE A 70 -3.11 2.47 2.79
C ILE A 70 -3.27 3.97 2.72
N ILE A 71 -3.67 4.55 3.83
CA ILE A 71 -3.81 6.00 3.93
C ILE A 71 -2.87 6.45 5.02
N ILE A 72 -1.96 7.38 4.67
CA ILE A 72 -0.96 7.88 5.57
C ILE A 72 -1.18 9.37 5.74
N ARG A 73 -1.09 9.84 6.96
CA ARG A 73 -1.24 11.26 7.24
C ARG A 73 0.09 11.96 6.98
N ASN A 74 0.03 13.27 6.87
CA ASN A 74 1.22 14.04 6.52
C ASN A 74 2.34 13.93 7.56
N ASP A 75 2.02 13.53 8.78
CA ASP A 75 3.06 13.33 9.78
C ASP A 75 3.56 11.89 9.81
N GLY A 76 3.12 11.06 8.88
CA GLY A 76 3.58 9.68 8.79
C GLY A 76 2.72 8.68 9.51
N GLN A 77 1.69 9.14 10.22
CA GLN A 77 0.84 8.20 10.94
C GLN A 77 -0.03 7.41 9.99
N LEU A 78 -0.15 6.13 10.24
CA LEU A 78 -1.00 5.27 9.44
C LEU A 78 -2.45 5.51 9.83
N LYS A 79 -3.26 5.89 8.88
CA LYS A 79 -4.65 6.15 9.14
C LYS A 79 -5.52 4.93 8.89
N SER A 80 -5.27 4.21 7.83
CA SER A 80 -6.03 3.00 7.55
C SER A 80 -5.30 2.13 6.55
N VAL A 81 -5.67 0.86 6.52
CA VAL A 81 -5.13 -0.09 5.57
C VAL A 81 -6.24 -1.06 5.22
N LYS A 82 -6.35 -1.39 3.96
CA LYS A 82 -7.31 -2.39 3.54
C LYS A 82 -6.77 -3.17 2.35
N SER A 83 -7.29 -4.37 2.17
CA SER A 83 -6.89 -5.23 1.08
C SER A 83 -7.80 -4.97 -0.11
N ILE A 84 -7.22 -4.70 -1.27
CA ILE A 84 -7.98 -4.50 -2.47
C ILE A 84 -8.10 -5.79 -3.25
N LYS A 85 -7.02 -6.54 -3.29
CA LYS A 85 -7.01 -7.77 -4.06
C LYS A 85 -6.00 -8.74 -3.48
N ALA A 86 -6.39 -9.97 -3.29
CA ALA A 86 -5.48 -10.99 -2.79
C ALA A 86 -6.09 -12.36 -2.99
N LYS A 87 -5.24 -13.37 -3.05
CA LYS A 87 -5.68 -14.72 -3.21
C LYS A 87 -5.84 -15.46 -1.90
N PHE A 88 -5.00 -15.19 -0.94
CA PHE A 88 -4.97 -15.96 0.31
C PHE A 88 -5.09 -15.05 1.50
N GLN A 89 -6.03 -15.36 2.36
CA GLN A 89 -6.27 -14.56 3.55
C GLN A 89 -5.05 -14.52 4.48
N ARG A 90 -4.33 -15.63 4.53
CA ARG A 90 -3.14 -15.69 5.39
C ARG A 90 -2.12 -14.64 4.97
N LEU A 91 -1.99 -14.44 3.66
CA LEU A 91 -1.04 -13.44 3.16
C LEU A 91 -1.57 -12.03 3.40
N VAL A 92 -2.88 -11.85 3.39
CA VAL A 92 -3.46 -10.57 3.71
C VAL A 92 -3.15 -10.21 5.16
N ASP A 93 -3.34 -11.15 6.06
CA ASP A 93 -3.11 -10.90 7.47
C ASP A 93 -1.64 -10.55 7.71
N SER A 94 -0.75 -11.28 7.06
CA SER A 94 0.66 -11.01 7.20
C SER A 94 1.02 -9.65 6.63
N SER A 95 0.37 -9.25 5.54
CA SER A 95 0.62 -7.95 4.95
C SER A 95 0.16 -6.82 5.86
N PHE A 96 -0.99 -6.99 6.51
CA PHE A 96 -1.46 -5.99 7.45
C PHE A 96 -0.46 -5.84 8.60
N ASP A 97 0.05 -6.97 9.10
CA ASP A 97 1.02 -6.93 10.17
C ASP A 97 2.28 -6.18 9.72
N ALA A 98 2.69 -6.40 8.48
CA ALA A 98 3.89 -5.73 7.97
C ALA A 98 3.67 -4.21 7.89
N VAL A 99 2.49 -3.79 7.47
CA VAL A 99 2.21 -2.36 7.38
C VAL A 99 2.22 -1.74 8.77
N GLU A 100 1.59 -2.41 9.71
CA GLU A 100 1.54 -1.89 11.07
C GLU A 100 2.92 -1.87 11.71
N ALA A 101 3.73 -2.87 11.42
CA ALA A 101 5.08 -2.91 11.97
C ALA A 101 5.97 -1.84 11.34
N ALA A 102 5.69 -1.45 10.12
CA ALA A 102 6.48 -0.44 9.46
C ALA A 102 6.08 0.97 9.88
N ALA A 103 4.86 1.14 10.38
CA ALA A 103 4.40 2.45 10.81
C ALA A 103 5.06 2.84 12.13
N PRO A 104 5.25 4.11 12.41
CA PRO A 104 4.88 5.23 11.55
C PRO A 104 5.87 5.40 10.41
N PHE A 105 5.38 5.96 9.33
CA PHE A 105 6.20 6.20 8.16
C PHE A 105 6.85 7.57 8.27
N PRO A 106 7.78 7.89 7.37
CA PRO A 106 8.35 9.23 7.40
C PRO A 106 7.28 10.27 7.12
N ALA A 107 7.43 11.43 7.68
CA ALA A 107 6.52 12.53 7.38
C ALA A 107 6.66 12.90 5.92
N PHE A 108 5.63 13.49 5.35
CA PHE A 108 5.70 13.91 3.96
C PHE A 108 6.77 14.99 3.80
N PRO A 109 7.49 14.97 2.68
CA PRO A 109 8.39 16.08 2.39
C PRO A 109 7.57 17.36 2.29
N LYS A 110 8.21 18.48 2.59
CA LYS A 110 7.49 19.73 2.58
C LYS A 110 6.97 20.09 1.21
N GLU A 111 7.51 19.52 0.16
CA GLU A 111 7.03 19.78 -1.18
C GLU A 111 5.64 19.17 -1.40
N ILE A 112 5.22 18.25 -0.56
CA ILE A 112 3.91 17.64 -0.69
C ILE A 112 2.99 18.32 0.29
N SER A 113 2.10 19.16 -0.20
CA SER A 113 1.21 19.87 0.68
C SER A 113 -0.15 19.23 0.74
N LYS A 114 -0.21 18.02 1.25
CA LYS A 114 -1.44 17.30 1.41
C LYS A 114 -1.53 16.86 2.86
N GLU A 115 -2.74 16.71 3.34
CA GLU A 115 -2.93 16.25 4.71
C GLU A 115 -2.78 14.75 4.82
N LYS A 116 -3.07 14.04 3.75
CA LYS A 116 -2.95 12.59 3.76
C LYS A 116 -2.73 12.13 2.34
N MET A 117 -2.30 10.90 2.19
CA MET A 117 -2.05 10.32 0.90
C MET A 117 -2.61 8.92 0.87
N VAL A 118 -3.27 8.56 -0.23
CA VAL A 118 -3.78 7.22 -0.44
C VAL A 118 -2.81 6.52 -1.35
N ILE A 119 -2.23 5.42 -0.90
CA ILE A 119 -1.20 4.73 -1.65
C ILE A 119 -1.57 3.28 -1.83
N GLN A 120 -1.37 2.76 -3.01
CA GLN A 120 -1.56 1.33 -3.24
C GLN A 120 -0.20 0.66 -3.21
N VAL A 121 -0.09 -0.38 -2.41
CA VAL A 121 1.18 -1.07 -2.20
C VAL A 121 1.01 -2.54 -2.50
N PRO A 122 1.79 -3.10 -3.43
CA PRO A 122 1.75 -4.54 -3.67
C PRO A 122 2.73 -5.22 -2.73
N VAL A 123 2.24 -6.18 -1.96
CA VAL A 123 3.10 -6.95 -1.08
C VAL A 123 3.26 -8.31 -1.75
N ILE A 124 4.47 -8.62 -2.15
CA ILE A 124 4.74 -9.79 -2.97
C ILE A 124 5.23 -10.96 -2.14
N TYR A 125 4.58 -12.09 -2.31
CA TYR A 125 4.96 -13.32 -1.62
C TYR A 125 5.36 -14.35 -2.65
N LYS A 126 6.61 -14.70 -2.64
CA LYS A 126 7.12 -15.66 -3.59
C LYS A 126 8.09 -16.60 -2.91
N ILE A 127 7.95 -17.90 -3.19
CA ILE A 127 8.80 -18.91 -2.58
C ILE A 127 9.97 -19.15 -3.50
N ARG A 128 11.18 -19.25 -2.93
CA ARG A 128 12.35 -19.48 -3.74
C ARG A 128 12.75 -20.89 -3.81
#